data_23e50c0035a0c364522f087a213866c2
#
_entry.id   23e50c0035a0c364522f087a213866c2
#
_cell.length_a   1.000
_cell.length_b   1.000
_cell.length_c   1.000
_cell.angle_alpha   90.00
_cell.angle_beta   90.00
_cell.angle_gamma   90.00
#
_symmetry.space_group_name_H-M   'P 1'
#
loop_
_entity.id
_entity.type
_entity.pdbx_description
1 polymer ?
#
loop_
_entity_poly.entity_id
_entity_poly.type
_entity_poly.pdbx_seq_one_letter_code
_entity_poly.pdbx_strand_id
1 'polypeptide(L)'
;MTQIHQKMSFFGEQNRVQQANTAVQQAHDSIFGGGGQSSTDEKNIESLPALEYSSKMIESVLPRLAALCVENLKKIDSEQNFKFLVSCVICQNNGTGLHKGSACLWNADTDSSIVVRFENPELICLSTVFAIHL
;
A
#
# COMPACT_ATOMS: atom_id res chain seq x y z
N MET A 1 -13.18 25.39 30.37
CA MET A 1 -13.33 24.03 29.80
C MET A 1 -12.31 23.86 28.70
N THR A 2 -11.22 23.21 29.02
CA THR A 2 -10.21 22.83 28.01
C THR A 2 -10.77 21.65 27.25
N GLN A 3 -11.20 21.88 26.02
CA GLN A 3 -11.46 20.80 25.10
C GLN A 3 -10.10 20.14 24.82
N ILE A 4 -9.89 18.98 25.41
CA ILE A 4 -8.80 18.10 25.00
C ILE A 4 -9.18 17.60 23.61
N HIS A 5 -8.64 18.23 22.59
CA HIS A 5 -8.66 17.64 21.25
C HIS A 5 -7.82 16.38 21.33
N GLN A 6 -8.49 15.27 21.52
CA GLN A 6 -7.86 13.96 21.45
C GLN A 6 -7.36 13.82 20.00
N LYS A 7 -6.05 13.97 19.82
CA LYS A 7 -5.43 13.75 18.52
C LYS A 7 -5.62 12.27 18.17
N MET A 8 -6.49 12.01 17.21
CA MET A 8 -6.69 10.66 16.71
C MET A 8 -5.55 10.25 15.78
N SER A 9 -5.15 8.99 15.84
CA SER A 9 -4.23 8.42 14.85
C SER A 9 -4.84 8.49 13.45
N PHE A 10 -4.00 8.56 12.40
CA PHE A 10 -4.46 8.62 11.01
C PHE A 10 -5.44 7.47 10.69
N PHE A 11 -5.12 6.26 11.13
CA PHE A 11 -5.95 5.08 10.93
C PHE A 11 -6.97 4.83 12.05
N GLY A 12 -7.13 5.75 12.99
CA GLY A 12 -8.13 5.66 14.05
C GLY A 12 -9.56 5.84 13.55
N GLU A 13 -9.76 6.48 12.42
CA GLU A 13 -11.05 6.56 11.74
C GLU A 13 -11.16 5.41 10.73
N GLN A 14 -12.19 4.60 10.84
CA GLN A 14 -12.44 3.48 9.92
C GLN A 14 -12.44 3.91 8.44
N ASN A 15 -12.96 5.09 8.17
CA ASN A 15 -12.98 5.65 6.83
C ASN A 15 -11.57 5.87 6.25
N ARG A 16 -10.63 6.36 7.05
CA ARG A 16 -9.24 6.55 6.62
C ARG A 16 -8.51 5.24 6.37
N VAL A 17 -8.78 4.22 7.19
CA VAL A 17 -8.24 2.87 6.95
C VAL A 17 -8.71 2.35 5.59
N GLN A 18 -9.99 2.48 5.30
CA GLN A 18 -10.54 2.04 4.02
C GLN A 18 -9.99 2.85 2.84
N GLN A 19 -9.89 4.16 2.99
CA GLN A 19 -9.30 5.03 1.96
C GLN A 19 -7.82 4.69 1.71
N ALA A 20 -7.05 4.44 2.76
CA ALA A 20 -5.65 4.06 2.65
C ALA A 20 -5.49 2.68 2.00
N ASN A 21 -6.30 1.71 2.38
CA ASN A 21 -6.32 0.40 1.73
C ASN A 21 -6.61 0.54 0.23
N THR A 22 -7.60 1.33 -0.14
CA THR A 22 -7.96 1.59 -1.53
C THR A 22 -6.82 2.29 -2.27
N ALA A 23 -6.18 3.28 -1.67
CA ALA A 23 -5.06 4.00 -2.26
C ALA A 23 -3.87 3.08 -2.57
N VAL A 24 -3.52 2.21 -1.64
CA VAL A 24 -2.44 1.23 -1.82
C VAL A 24 -2.85 0.16 -2.83
N GLN A 25 -4.09 -0.31 -2.79
CA GLN A 25 -4.61 -1.26 -3.76
C GLN A 25 -4.58 -0.71 -5.18
N GLN A 26 -4.95 0.54 -5.37
CA GLN A 26 -4.85 1.22 -6.67
C GLN A 26 -3.41 1.29 -7.18
N ALA A 27 -2.45 1.51 -6.28
CA ALA A 27 -1.03 1.47 -6.63
C ALA A 27 -0.60 0.06 -7.06
N HIS A 28 -1.02 -0.98 -6.36
CA HIS A 28 -0.78 -2.36 -6.74
C HIS A 28 -1.37 -2.67 -8.12
N ASP A 29 -2.61 -2.29 -8.36
CA ASP A 29 -3.30 -2.53 -9.62
C ASP A 29 -2.64 -1.79 -10.79
N SER A 30 -2.15 -0.58 -10.57
CA SER A 30 -1.44 0.20 -11.58
C SER A 30 -0.11 -0.43 -11.99
N ILE A 31 0.58 -1.09 -11.06
CA ILE A 31 1.88 -1.71 -11.29
C ILE A 31 1.75 -3.14 -11.81
N PHE A 32 0.83 -3.93 -11.22
CA PHE A 32 0.73 -5.37 -11.51
C PHE A 32 -0.38 -5.72 -12.51
N GLY A 33 -1.14 -4.74 -12.95
CA GLY A 33 -2.34 -4.98 -13.76
C GLY A 33 -3.47 -5.56 -12.93
N GLY A 34 -4.65 -4.96 -12.98
CA GLY A 34 -5.81 -5.40 -12.20
C GLY A 34 -6.23 -6.82 -12.56
N GLY A 35 -5.93 -7.76 -11.70
CA GLY A 35 -6.50 -9.09 -11.72
C GLY A 35 -7.87 -9.09 -11.06
N GLY A 36 -8.85 -8.40 -11.57
CA GLY A 36 -10.14 -8.37 -10.94
C GLY A 36 -11.14 -7.53 -11.68
N GLN A 37 -12.02 -8.24 -12.32
CA GLN A 37 -13.38 -7.84 -12.65
C GLN A 37 -13.59 -6.36 -12.93
N SER A 38 -13.78 -6.09 -14.09
CA SER A 38 -14.98 -5.74 -14.71
C SER A 38 -14.79 -4.98 -15.95
N SER A 39 -15.69 -5.34 -16.64
CA SER A 39 -16.49 -4.58 -17.59
C SER A 39 -15.76 -4.19 -18.85
N THR A 40 -16.06 -5.04 -19.80
CA THR A 40 -16.62 -4.54 -21.06
C THR A 40 -15.92 -3.31 -21.60
N ASP A 41 -14.69 -3.52 -22.03
CA ASP A 41 -14.25 -3.03 -23.32
C ASP A 41 -13.21 -4.02 -23.85
N GLU A 42 -13.70 -5.08 -24.44
CA GLU A 42 -12.95 -5.95 -25.33
C GLU A 42 -12.54 -5.15 -26.54
N LYS A 43 -11.51 -4.36 -26.45
CA LYS A 43 -10.71 -3.96 -27.63
C LYS A 43 -9.31 -3.61 -27.18
N ASN A 44 -8.37 -4.51 -27.53
CA ASN A 44 -6.93 -4.33 -27.42
C ASN A 44 -6.38 -4.18 -26.00
N ILE A 45 -6.69 -5.14 -25.16
CA ILE A 45 -5.72 -5.53 -24.16
C ILE A 45 -4.80 -6.52 -24.88
N GLU A 46 -3.76 -6.02 -25.50
CA GLU A 46 -2.53 -6.79 -25.53
C GLU A 46 -2.33 -7.17 -24.09
N SER A 47 -2.51 -8.44 -23.80
CA SER A 47 -2.24 -8.99 -22.49
C SER A 47 -0.81 -8.58 -22.17
N LEU A 48 -0.66 -7.56 -21.32
CA LEU A 48 0.61 -7.34 -20.65
C LEU A 48 0.98 -8.70 -20.08
N PRO A 49 2.12 -9.28 -20.48
CA PRO A 49 2.51 -10.57 -19.97
C PRO A 49 2.40 -10.50 -18.47
N ALA A 50 1.71 -11.49 -17.87
CA ALA A 50 1.66 -11.63 -16.44
C ALA A 50 3.07 -11.38 -15.93
N LEU A 51 3.21 -10.43 -14.99
CA LEU A 51 4.50 -9.99 -14.50
C LEU A 51 5.23 -11.23 -13.98
N GLU A 52 6.04 -11.85 -14.83
CA GLU A 52 6.89 -12.94 -14.40
C GLU A 52 7.83 -12.40 -13.33
N TYR A 53 7.95 -13.13 -12.25
CA TYR A 53 8.89 -12.81 -11.19
C TYR A 53 10.31 -12.83 -11.78
N SER A 54 10.83 -11.67 -12.12
CA SER A 54 12.21 -11.50 -12.51
C SER A 54 12.86 -10.46 -11.62
N SER A 55 14.07 -10.76 -11.14
CA SER A 55 14.80 -9.84 -10.25
C SER A 55 14.98 -8.46 -10.85
N LYS A 56 15.27 -8.38 -12.14
CA LYS A 56 15.46 -7.09 -12.84
C LYS A 56 14.18 -6.26 -12.88
N MET A 57 13.04 -6.91 -13.07
CA MET A 57 11.76 -6.24 -13.10
C MET A 57 11.39 -5.74 -11.71
N ILE A 58 11.61 -6.54 -10.69
CA ILE A 58 11.29 -6.19 -9.31
C ILE A 58 12.14 -5.02 -8.83
N GLU A 59 13.42 -4.98 -9.17
CA GLU A 59 14.30 -3.84 -8.86
C GLU A 59 13.79 -2.52 -9.44
N SER A 60 13.18 -2.55 -10.62
CA SER A 60 12.61 -1.36 -11.25
C SER A 60 11.21 -1.02 -10.72
N VAL A 61 10.43 -2.02 -10.35
CA VAL A 61 9.04 -1.87 -9.91
C VAL A 61 8.92 -1.40 -8.46
N LEU A 62 9.75 -1.90 -7.55
CA LEU A 62 9.65 -1.61 -6.13
C LEU A 62 9.71 -0.11 -5.79
N PRO A 63 10.68 0.67 -6.29
CA PRO A 63 10.71 2.10 -6.00
C PRO A 63 9.50 2.85 -6.55
N ARG A 64 9.02 2.45 -7.73
CA ARG A 64 7.84 3.07 -8.35
C ARG A 64 6.57 2.75 -7.57
N LEU A 65 6.42 1.51 -7.12
CA LEU A 65 5.29 1.11 -6.29
C LEU A 65 5.25 1.89 -4.97
N ALA A 66 6.37 1.96 -4.27
CA ALA A 66 6.47 2.70 -3.02
C ALA A 66 6.17 4.20 -3.20
N ALA A 67 6.72 4.82 -4.24
CA ALA A 67 6.45 6.22 -4.57
C ALA A 67 4.97 6.46 -4.89
N LEU A 68 4.34 5.58 -5.66
CA LEU A 68 2.93 5.70 -6.02
C LEU A 68 2.02 5.54 -4.80
N CYS A 69 2.35 4.64 -3.88
CA CYS A 69 1.64 4.51 -2.60
C CYS A 69 1.71 5.83 -1.80
N VAL A 70 2.89 6.42 -1.69
CA VAL A 70 3.06 7.70 -0.98
C VAL A 70 2.26 8.82 -1.64
N GLU A 71 2.28 8.93 -2.96
CA GLU A 71 1.50 9.93 -3.68
C GLU A 71 0.00 9.77 -3.45
N ASN A 72 -0.50 8.55 -3.48
CA ASN A 72 -1.91 8.28 -3.25
C ASN A 72 -2.32 8.57 -1.79
N LEU A 73 -1.46 8.26 -0.82
CA LEU A 73 -1.69 8.56 0.59
C LEU A 73 -1.69 10.06 0.87
N LYS A 74 -0.80 10.81 0.22
CA LYS A 74 -0.75 12.26 0.35
C LYS A 74 -2.06 12.94 -0.05
N LYS A 75 -2.79 12.38 -1.00
CA LYS A 75 -4.10 12.90 -1.41
C LYS A 75 -5.17 12.75 -0.33
N ILE A 76 -5.02 11.78 0.56
CA ILE A 76 -5.95 11.54 1.67
C ILE A 76 -5.69 12.50 2.82
N ASP A 77 -4.43 12.82 3.07
CA ASP A 77 -4.01 13.76 4.12
C ASP A 77 -3.96 15.21 3.59
N SER A 78 -5.13 15.76 3.33
CA SER A 78 -5.27 17.11 2.76
C SER A 78 -4.68 18.21 3.64
N GLU A 79 -4.64 18.01 4.96
CA GLU A 79 -4.12 18.98 5.92
C GLU A 79 -2.61 18.83 6.17
N GLN A 80 -1.99 17.80 5.61
CA GLN A 80 -0.56 17.51 5.74
C GLN A 80 -0.10 17.37 7.20
N ASN A 81 -0.92 16.74 8.01
CA ASN A 81 -0.64 16.51 9.42
C ASN A 81 0.22 15.27 9.70
N PHE A 82 0.48 14.46 8.68
CA PHE A 82 1.19 13.20 8.82
C PHE A 82 2.39 13.10 7.88
N LYS A 83 3.39 12.38 8.37
CA LYS A 83 4.43 11.82 7.52
C LYS A 83 4.10 10.36 7.22
N PHE A 84 4.30 9.95 6.00
CA PHE A 84 4.11 8.58 5.57
C PHE A 84 5.43 7.91 5.27
N LEU A 85 5.55 6.69 5.72
CA LEU A 85 6.61 5.79 5.33
C LEU A 85 5.98 4.53 4.76
N VAL A 86 6.38 4.15 3.56
CA VAL A 86 5.88 2.96 2.87
C VAL A 86 7.03 2.00 2.66
N SER A 87 6.84 0.77 3.10
CA SER A 87 7.75 -0.34 2.87
C SER A 87 7.06 -1.41 2.05
N CYS A 88 7.60 -1.72 0.89
CA CYS A 88 7.07 -2.75 0.01
C CYS A 88 8.03 -3.93 -0.07
N VAL A 89 7.48 -5.12 0.01
CA VAL A 89 8.20 -6.39 -0.16
C VAL A 89 7.50 -7.20 -1.24
N ILE A 90 8.24 -7.65 -2.22
CA ILE A 90 7.76 -8.58 -3.25
C ILE A 90 8.53 -9.88 -3.14
N CYS A 91 7.82 -10.99 -3.09
CA CYS A 91 8.42 -12.31 -3.14
C CYS A 91 7.71 -13.20 -4.15
N GLN A 92 8.41 -14.22 -4.59
CA GLN A 92 7.85 -15.25 -5.46
C GLN A 92 6.79 -16.05 -4.71
N ASN A 93 5.66 -16.30 -5.34
CA ASN A 93 4.59 -17.12 -4.80
C ASN A 93 4.83 -18.61 -5.12
N ASN A 94 5.74 -19.23 -4.39
CA ASN A 94 6.16 -20.61 -4.60
C ASN A 94 5.80 -21.56 -3.43
N GLY A 95 4.95 -21.11 -2.52
CA GLY A 95 4.51 -21.91 -1.38
C GLY A 95 5.47 -21.94 -0.19
N THR A 96 6.63 -21.29 -0.25
CA THR A 96 7.57 -21.24 0.88
C THR A 96 7.15 -20.30 2.00
N GLY A 97 6.20 -19.41 1.72
CA GLY A 97 5.70 -18.42 2.67
C GLY A 97 6.61 -17.20 2.82
N LEU A 98 6.05 -16.18 3.49
CA LEU A 98 6.77 -14.96 3.82
C LEU A 98 6.41 -14.56 5.25
N HIS A 99 7.42 -14.33 6.06
CA HIS A 99 7.27 -13.78 7.39
C HIS A 99 7.94 -12.41 7.45
N LYS A 100 7.20 -11.42 7.90
CA LYS A 100 7.68 -10.05 8.06
C LYS A 100 7.30 -9.55 9.43
N GLY A 101 8.24 -8.96 10.14
CA GLY A 101 8.01 -8.30 11.40
C GLY A 101 8.39 -6.82 11.32
N SER A 102 7.74 -6.00 12.11
CA SER A 102 8.10 -4.60 12.30
C SER A 102 7.90 -4.21 13.76
N ALA A 103 8.69 -3.27 14.23
CA ALA A 103 8.55 -2.68 15.55
C ALA A 103 8.74 -1.18 15.45
N CYS A 104 7.93 -0.43 16.18
CA CYS A 104 7.97 1.02 16.17
C CYS A 104 8.02 1.55 17.61
N LEU A 105 8.91 2.50 17.83
CA LEU A 105 8.93 3.30 19.04
C LEU A 105 8.39 4.68 18.70
N TRP A 106 7.13 4.92 19.02
CA TRP A 106 6.39 6.11 18.62
C TRP A 106 5.24 6.42 19.57
N ASN A 107 4.46 7.43 19.25
CA ASN A 107 3.25 7.75 20.02
C ASN A 107 2.06 6.92 19.51
N ALA A 108 1.65 5.93 20.28
CA ALA A 108 0.56 5.03 19.92
C ALA A 108 -0.82 5.72 19.76
N ASP A 109 -0.98 6.90 20.34
CA ASP A 109 -2.25 7.65 20.24
C ASP A 109 -2.39 8.38 18.90
N THR A 110 -1.27 8.71 18.26
CA THR A 110 -1.25 9.52 17.04
C THR A 110 -0.68 8.79 15.83
N ASP A 111 0.25 7.87 16.06
CA ASP A 111 0.94 7.16 15.00
C ASP A 111 0.31 5.79 14.77
N SER A 112 0.31 5.32 13.56
CA SER A 112 -0.34 4.06 13.23
C SER A 112 0.21 3.44 11.95
N SER A 113 -0.06 2.15 11.75
CA SER A 113 0.34 1.43 10.56
C SER A 113 -0.75 0.51 10.05
N ILE A 114 -0.71 0.25 8.76
CA ILE A 114 -1.52 -0.79 8.10
C ILE A 114 -0.66 -1.62 7.17
N VAL A 115 -1.09 -2.83 6.89
CA VAL A 115 -0.49 -3.71 5.89
C VAL A 115 -1.53 -4.02 4.83
N VAL A 116 -1.15 -3.86 3.58
CA VAL A 116 -1.98 -4.21 2.42
C VAL A 116 -1.28 -5.30 1.63
N ARG A 117 -1.99 -6.38 1.38
CA ARG A 117 -1.49 -7.54 0.63
C ARG A 117 -2.07 -7.56 -0.77
N PHE A 118 -1.20 -7.79 -1.73
CA PHE A 118 -1.54 -8.17 -3.10
C PHE A 118 -0.96 -9.55 -3.39
N GLU A 119 -1.70 -10.39 -4.06
CA GLU A 119 -1.26 -11.74 -4.42
C GLU A 119 -1.80 -12.12 -5.78
N ASN A 120 -0.95 -12.72 -6.58
CA ASN A 120 -1.30 -13.43 -7.80
C ASN A 120 -0.57 -14.78 -7.84
N PRO A 121 -0.78 -15.63 -8.87
CA PRO A 121 -0.11 -16.92 -8.93
C PRO A 121 1.43 -16.87 -8.95
N GLU A 122 2.01 -15.76 -9.39
CA GLU A 122 3.45 -15.61 -9.57
C GLU A 122 4.14 -14.93 -8.37
N LEU A 123 3.46 -13.98 -7.72
CA LEU A 123 4.08 -13.16 -6.69
C LEU A 123 3.13 -12.78 -5.56
N ILE A 124 3.73 -12.47 -4.43
CA ILE A 124 3.07 -11.85 -3.27
C ILE A 124 3.74 -10.50 -3.03
N CYS A 125 2.93 -9.47 -2.85
CA CYS A 125 3.40 -8.14 -2.46
C CYS A 125 2.77 -7.73 -1.13
N LEU A 126 3.60 -7.32 -0.18
CA LEU A 126 3.16 -6.72 1.07
C LEU A 126 3.62 -5.27 1.11
N SER A 127 2.68 -4.35 1.22
CA SER A 127 2.95 -2.94 1.42
C SER A 127 2.54 -2.54 2.83
N THR A 128 3.49 -2.11 3.62
CA THR A 128 3.26 -1.60 4.98
C THR A 128 3.32 -0.09 4.94
N VAL A 129 2.28 0.54 5.44
CA VAL A 129 2.18 2.00 5.53
C VAL A 129 2.25 2.41 6.99
N PHE A 130 3.14 3.33 7.29
CA PHE A 130 3.26 3.98 8.58
C PHE A 130 2.82 5.43 8.44
N ALA A 131 1.94 5.88 9.30
CA ALA A 131 1.51 7.27 9.40
C ALA A 131 1.97 7.84 10.74
N ILE A 132 2.82 8.85 10.69
CA ILE A 132 3.43 9.50 11.83
C ILE A 132 2.91 10.93 11.91
N HIS A 133 2.29 11.29 13.02
CA HIS A 133 1.78 12.64 13.23
C HIS A 133 2.92 13.65 13.38
N LEU A 134 2.80 14.75 12.70
CA LEU A 134 3.71 15.90 12.80
C LEU A 134 3.54 16.68 14.09
#